data_18a4cfc214c95ae6d22899faf0b7573e
#
_entry.id   18a4cfc214c95ae6d22899faf0b7573e
#
_cell.length_a   1.000
_cell.length_b   1.000
_cell.length_c   1.000
_cell.angle_alpha   90.00
_cell.angle_beta   90.00
_cell.angle_gamma   90.00
#
_symmetry.space_group_name_H-M   'P 1'
#
loop_
_entity.id
_entity.type
_entity.pdbx_description
1 polymer ?
#
loop_
_entity_poly.entity_id
_entity_poly.type
_entity_poly.pdbx_seq_one_letter_code
_entity_poly.pdbx_strand_id
1 'polypeptide(L)'
;MNKHPKDAPLVGAIEAGGTKFVCAVGTCPQDLVRTEFPSGDNPAQVLAEVTNWLKEQQHQRGMLQAIGVASFGPLDLHPDSPTYGFITSTPKPGWKNTNILGAVKRAFPDIPTAFDTDVNGAALGEFCWGHGAGLRDFVYVTIGTGIGGGVMVGGRLLHGLVHSEMGHLLLPRLPGDTFAGVCPFHGACWEGLCSGPALLARAGMPAEDIPPGHEAWTREIQYIAYAVANLVCVLSPQRVIIGGSVRKAGQLGQDRFFRMIREQVRTALNDYLVSPALQEEIDSFVVPPLLGDEAGICGAIALAQLLAQQKIV
;
A
#
# COMPACT_ATOMS: atom_id res chain seq x y z
N MET A 1 15.28 -2.62 -16.50
CA MET A 1 16.38 -1.76 -15.98
C MET A 1 17.42 -2.69 -15.34
N ASN A 2 18.47 -3.09 -16.09
CA ASN A 2 19.57 -3.89 -15.56
C ASN A 2 20.80 -3.00 -15.36
N LYS A 3 20.78 -2.14 -14.33
CA LYS A 3 22.03 -1.58 -13.80
C LYS A 3 22.48 -2.45 -12.65
N HIS A 4 23.77 -2.74 -12.59
CA HIS A 4 24.36 -3.45 -11.45
C HIS A 4 24.01 -2.73 -10.14
N PRO A 5 23.70 -3.45 -9.03
CA PRO A 5 23.36 -2.84 -7.75
C PRO A 5 24.37 -1.82 -7.23
N LYS A 6 25.63 -1.88 -7.70
CA LYS A 6 26.72 -0.98 -7.29
C LYS A 6 26.61 0.44 -7.87
N ASP A 7 25.78 0.68 -8.89
CA ASP A 7 25.64 1.98 -9.55
C ASP A 7 24.32 2.68 -9.21
N ALA A 8 23.50 2.10 -8.34
CA ALA A 8 22.24 2.71 -7.91
C ALA A 8 22.53 3.86 -6.92
N PRO A 9 21.82 5.00 -7.05
CA PRO A 9 22.02 6.13 -6.15
C PRO A 9 21.65 5.78 -4.70
N LEU A 10 22.45 6.26 -3.75
CA LEU A 10 22.09 6.19 -2.32
C LEU A 10 20.93 7.17 -2.09
N VAL A 11 19.82 6.68 -1.59
CA VAL A 11 18.61 7.47 -1.38
C VAL A 11 18.05 7.30 0.02
N GLY A 12 17.29 8.31 0.48
CA GLY A 12 16.47 8.23 1.68
C GLY A 12 15.04 7.84 1.34
N ALA A 13 14.37 7.17 2.25
CA ALA A 13 12.99 6.75 2.09
C ALA A 13 12.20 6.90 3.38
N ILE A 14 10.95 7.31 3.26
CA ILE A 14 9.97 7.43 4.33
C ILE A 14 8.70 6.75 3.87
N GLU A 15 8.32 5.65 4.51
CA GLU A 15 6.98 5.09 4.45
C GLU A 15 6.21 5.58 5.67
N ALA A 16 5.34 6.54 5.46
CA ALA A 16 4.47 7.09 6.49
C ALA A 16 3.19 6.28 6.56
N GLY A 17 3.12 5.32 7.46
CA GLY A 17 1.92 4.53 7.71
C GLY A 17 1.02 5.11 8.80
N GLY A 18 -0.23 4.68 8.82
CA GLY A 18 -1.20 5.14 9.83
C GLY A 18 -0.83 4.81 11.28
N THR A 19 -0.03 3.76 11.52
CA THR A 19 0.38 3.31 12.86
C THR A 19 1.83 3.65 13.16
N LYS A 20 2.71 3.53 12.17
CA LYS A 20 4.14 3.79 12.28
C LYS A 20 4.70 4.37 11.00
N PHE A 21 5.80 5.10 11.12
CA PHE A 21 6.68 5.50 10.04
C PHE A 21 7.83 4.51 9.95
N VAL A 22 8.12 3.99 8.77
CA VAL A 22 9.32 3.23 8.48
C VAL A 22 10.25 4.13 7.67
N CYS A 23 11.49 4.28 8.11
CA CYS A 23 12.50 5.09 7.42
C CYS A 23 13.65 4.18 6.99
N ALA A 24 14.18 4.42 5.80
CA ALA A 24 15.32 3.67 5.29
C ALA A 24 16.30 4.54 4.52
N VAL A 25 17.56 4.11 4.47
CA VAL A 25 18.60 4.64 3.59
C VAL A 25 19.27 3.46 2.91
N GLY A 26 19.37 3.49 1.60
CA GLY A 26 20.00 2.41 0.83
C GLY A 26 19.87 2.59 -0.67
N THR A 27 20.25 1.53 -1.41
CA THR A 27 20.26 1.48 -2.87
C THR A 27 19.30 0.44 -3.45
N CYS A 28 18.89 -0.55 -2.66
CA CYS A 28 17.98 -1.62 -3.07
C CYS A 28 17.46 -2.34 -1.81
N PRO A 29 16.47 -3.23 -1.91
CA PRO A 29 15.91 -3.95 -0.75
C PRO A 29 16.94 -4.69 0.10
N GLN A 30 18.05 -5.16 -0.48
CA GLN A 30 19.10 -5.91 0.21
C GLN A 30 20.14 -5.02 0.92
N ASP A 31 20.14 -3.71 0.68
CA ASP A 31 21.09 -2.72 1.24
C ASP A 31 20.37 -1.64 2.05
N LEU A 32 19.35 -1.97 2.81
CA LEU A 32 18.63 -1.01 3.62
C LEU A 32 19.13 -0.99 5.06
N VAL A 33 19.54 0.19 5.52
CA VAL A 33 19.52 0.52 6.95
C VAL A 33 18.18 1.16 7.25
N ARG A 34 17.44 0.66 8.24
CA ARG A 34 16.08 1.11 8.54
C ARG A 34 15.83 1.30 10.04
N THR A 35 14.83 2.10 10.32
CA THR A 35 14.27 2.31 11.67
C THR A 35 12.76 2.55 11.58
N GLU A 36 12.10 2.51 12.73
CA GLU A 36 10.66 2.73 12.85
C GLU A 36 10.37 3.76 13.94
N PHE A 37 9.36 4.61 13.70
CA PHE A 37 8.84 5.58 14.65
C PHE A 37 7.33 5.41 14.77
N PRO A 38 6.75 5.41 15.98
CA PRO A 38 5.28 5.47 16.11
C PRO A 38 4.74 6.75 15.46
N SER A 39 3.67 6.65 14.68
CA SER A 39 3.12 7.83 14.03
C SER A 39 2.37 8.78 14.97
N GLY A 40 1.96 8.33 16.16
CA GLY A 40 1.36 9.19 17.19
C GLY A 40 0.29 10.17 16.69
N ASP A 41 0.08 11.23 17.44
CA ASP A 41 -0.84 12.33 17.15
C ASP A 41 -0.16 13.71 17.07
N ASN A 42 1.18 13.73 17.16
CA ASN A 42 2.01 14.93 17.04
C ASN A 42 2.90 14.90 15.79
N PRO A 43 2.40 15.33 14.63
CA PRO A 43 3.17 15.30 13.36
C PRO A 43 4.50 16.03 13.42
N ALA A 44 4.57 17.19 14.14
CA ALA A 44 5.78 17.98 14.19
C ALA A 44 6.93 17.21 14.87
N GLN A 45 6.64 16.51 15.95
CA GLN A 45 7.61 15.69 16.66
C GLN A 45 8.07 14.52 15.78
N VAL A 46 7.13 13.75 15.22
CA VAL A 46 7.45 12.58 14.40
C VAL A 46 8.29 12.96 13.19
N LEU A 47 7.91 14.05 12.48
CA LEU A 47 8.65 14.52 11.32
C LEU A 47 10.04 15.04 11.67
N ALA A 48 10.21 15.63 12.87
CA ALA A 48 11.54 16.00 13.37
C ALA A 48 12.41 14.77 13.66
N GLU A 49 11.87 13.75 14.33
CA GLU A 49 12.59 12.50 14.61
C GLU A 49 13.02 11.80 13.32
N VAL A 50 12.09 11.65 12.37
CA VAL A 50 12.34 11.06 11.04
C VAL A 50 13.43 11.80 10.26
N THR A 51 13.33 13.13 10.17
CA THR A 51 14.29 13.92 9.42
C THR A 51 15.67 13.97 10.10
N ASN A 52 15.72 13.97 11.42
CA ASN A 52 16.99 13.90 12.16
C ASN A 52 17.69 12.56 11.94
N TRP A 53 16.95 11.46 11.97
CA TRP A 53 17.51 10.14 11.68
C TRP A 53 18.07 10.06 10.25
N LEU A 54 17.35 10.58 9.25
CA LEU A 54 17.83 10.62 7.87
C LEU A 54 19.12 11.45 7.72
N LYS A 55 19.23 12.59 8.44
CA LYS A 55 20.47 13.39 8.47
C LYS A 55 21.64 12.62 9.07
N GLU A 56 21.39 11.90 10.15
CA GLU A 56 22.40 11.04 10.77
C GLU A 56 22.88 9.96 9.80
N GLN A 57 21.94 9.28 9.11
CA GLN A 57 22.29 8.27 8.12
C GLN A 57 23.05 8.87 6.92
N GLN A 58 22.67 10.06 6.46
CA GLN A 58 23.43 10.77 5.44
C GLN A 58 24.87 11.08 5.86
N HIS A 59 25.06 11.45 7.13
CA HIS A 59 26.41 11.70 7.67
C HIS A 59 27.24 10.42 7.71
N GLN A 60 26.63 9.28 8.05
CA GLN A 60 27.32 8.00 8.18
C GLN A 60 27.57 7.30 6.82
N ARG A 61 26.63 7.38 5.89
CA ARG A 61 26.64 6.60 4.64
C ARG A 61 26.98 7.40 3.38
N GLY A 62 26.94 8.72 3.45
CA GLY A 62 27.17 9.60 2.32
C GLY A 62 25.95 10.39 1.87
N MET A 63 26.14 11.29 0.91
CA MET A 63 25.13 12.21 0.41
C MET A 63 23.95 11.48 -0.24
N LEU A 64 22.76 11.74 0.24
CA LEU A 64 21.53 11.24 -0.38
C LEU A 64 21.27 11.96 -1.71
N GLN A 65 21.01 11.21 -2.77
CA GLN A 65 20.75 11.78 -4.10
C GLN A 65 19.29 12.22 -4.28
N ALA A 66 18.38 11.59 -3.54
CA ALA A 66 16.98 11.94 -3.46
C ALA A 66 16.33 11.35 -2.19
N ILE A 67 15.14 11.81 -1.84
CA ILE A 67 14.30 11.24 -0.79
C ILE A 67 12.95 10.89 -1.37
N GLY A 68 12.46 9.67 -1.12
CA GLY A 68 11.10 9.23 -1.46
C GLY A 68 10.21 9.21 -0.23
N VAL A 69 9.02 9.76 -0.35
CA VAL A 69 8.01 9.77 0.71
C VAL A 69 6.76 9.09 0.18
N ALA A 70 6.41 7.96 0.76
CA ALA A 70 5.18 7.23 0.52
C ALA A 70 4.30 7.34 1.77
N SER A 71 3.13 8.00 1.68
CA SER A 71 2.35 8.38 2.86
C SER A 71 0.93 7.87 2.81
N PHE A 72 0.40 7.54 3.99
CA PHE A 72 -1.04 7.39 4.15
C PHE A 72 -1.77 8.69 3.78
N GLY A 73 -3.03 8.56 3.37
CA GLY A 73 -3.82 9.66 2.87
C GLY A 73 -5.10 9.97 3.66
N PRO A 74 -6.04 10.65 2.98
CA PRO A 74 -5.93 11.19 1.61
C PRO A 74 -4.88 12.27 1.45
N LEU A 75 -4.21 12.27 0.28
CA LEU A 75 -3.11 13.20 -0.05
C LEU A 75 -3.49 14.17 -1.17
N ASP A 76 -2.90 15.35 -1.15
CA ASP A 76 -2.87 16.20 -2.33
C ASP A 76 -1.58 15.93 -3.13
N LEU A 77 -1.74 15.32 -4.29
CA LEU A 77 -0.67 14.93 -5.21
C LEU A 77 -0.56 15.83 -6.44
N HIS A 78 -1.36 16.90 -6.52
CA HIS A 78 -1.32 17.83 -7.65
C HIS A 78 -0.21 18.87 -7.48
N PRO A 79 0.85 18.87 -8.31
CA PRO A 79 2.00 19.75 -8.13
C PRO A 79 1.65 21.25 -8.12
N ASP A 80 0.61 21.64 -8.83
CA ASP A 80 0.16 23.04 -8.94
C ASP A 80 -0.80 23.46 -7.81
N SER A 81 -1.16 22.54 -6.93
CA SER A 81 -2.03 22.83 -5.80
C SER A 81 -1.28 23.54 -4.67
N PRO A 82 -1.89 24.53 -4.01
CA PRO A 82 -1.29 25.17 -2.83
C PRO A 82 -1.11 24.23 -1.65
N THR A 83 -1.79 23.08 -1.66
CA THR A 83 -1.69 22.04 -0.64
C THR A 83 -0.96 20.77 -1.14
N TYR A 84 -0.21 20.88 -2.24
CA TYR A 84 0.64 19.78 -2.72
C TYR A 84 1.56 19.27 -1.61
N GLY A 85 1.50 17.97 -1.36
CA GLY A 85 2.31 17.33 -0.31
C GLY A 85 1.68 17.32 1.08
N PHE A 86 0.39 17.70 1.18
CA PHE A 86 -0.37 17.61 2.43
C PHE A 86 -1.10 16.28 2.57
N ILE A 87 -1.15 15.79 3.80
CA ILE A 87 -2.20 14.88 4.25
C ILE A 87 -3.43 15.74 4.50
N THR A 88 -4.53 15.46 3.80
CA THR A 88 -5.71 16.35 3.79
C THR A 88 -6.76 15.99 4.86
N SER A 89 -7.75 15.18 4.50
CA SER A 89 -8.95 14.92 5.31
C SER A 89 -8.88 13.63 6.13
N THR A 90 -7.69 13.21 6.51
CA THR A 90 -7.49 11.95 7.27
C THR A 90 -8.28 11.92 8.58
N PRO A 91 -8.84 10.76 8.97
CA PRO A 91 -9.45 10.58 10.30
C PRO A 91 -8.39 10.42 11.41
N LYS A 92 -7.09 10.29 11.06
CA LYS A 92 -6.03 10.10 12.04
C LYS A 92 -5.82 11.37 12.88
N PRO A 93 -5.93 11.29 14.24
CA PRO A 93 -5.77 12.45 15.12
C PRO A 93 -4.44 13.18 14.89
N GLY A 94 -4.49 14.50 14.86
CA GLY A 94 -3.33 15.38 14.71
C GLY A 94 -2.78 15.53 13.29
N TRP A 95 -3.13 14.63 12.35
CA TRP A 95 -2.51 14.60 11.02
C TRP A 95 -3.27 15.35 9.93
N LYS A 96 -4.51 15.75 10.19
CA LYS A 96 -5.31 16.51 9.21
C LYS A 96 -4.62 17.83 8.84
N ASN A 97 -4.56 18.11 7.53
CA ASN A 97 -3.92 19.31 6.97
C ASN A 97 -2.42 19.41 7.30
N THR A 98 -1.72 18.30 7.42
CA THR A 98 -0.28 18.26 7.70
C THR A 98 0.52 18.32 6.41
N ASN A 99 1.41 19.30 6.28
CA ASN A 99 2.36 19.41 5.15
C ASN A 99 3.58 18.50 5.39
N ILE A 100 3.43 17.20 5.09
CA ILE A 100 4.50 16.22 5.27
C ILE A 100 5.65 16.45 4.29
N LEU A 101 5.35 16.68 3.01
CA LEU A 101 6.37 16.94 1.98
C LEU A 101 7.17 18.21 2.30
N GLY A 102 6.47 19.27 2.70
CA GLY A 102 7.13 20.53 3.06
C GLY A 102 8.04 20.41 4.28
N ALA A 103 7.72 19.55 5.25
CA ALA A 103 8.59 19.28 6.39
C ALA A 103 9.89 18.61 5.94
N VAL A 104 9.82 17.61 5.06
CA VAL A 104 11.00 16.93 4.49
C VAL A 104 11.84 17.90 3.65
N LYS A 105 11.21 18.68 2.76
CA LYS A 105 11.93 19.68 1.94
C LYS A 105 12.63 20.76 2.75
N ARG A 106 12.05 21.20 3.86
CA ARG A 106 12.72 22.16 4.78
C ARG A 106 13.93 21.55 5.46
N ALA A 107 13.86 20.26 5.81
CA ALA A 107 14.99 19.56 6.44
C ALA A 107 16.13 19.26 5.46
N PHE A 108 15.80 19.11 4.16
CA PHE A 108 16.71 18.76 3.07
C PHE A 108 16.48 19.65 1.85
N PRO A 109 16.80 20.97 1.91
CA PRO A 109 16.45 21.93 0.86
C PRO A 109 17.13 21.63 -0.49
N ASP A 110 18.32 21.02 -0.47
CA ASP A 110 19.13 20.74 -1.64
C ASP A 110 18.91 19.32 -2.21
N ILE A 111 18.10 18.50 -1.52
CA ILE A 111 17.85 17.11 -1.92
C ILE A 111 16.46 17.01 -2.55
N PRO A 112 16.36 16.55 -3.82
CA PRO A 112 15.06 16.36 -4.46
C PRO A 112 14.23 15.31 -3.72
N THR A 113 12.92 15.58 -3.60
CA THR A 113 12.00 14.73 -2.85
C THR A 113 10.83 14.33 -3.74
N ALA A 114 10.63 13.02 -3.91
CA ALA A 114 9.45 12.41 -4.54
C ALA A 114 8.38 12.15 -3.48
N PHE A 115 7.10 12.22 -3.89
CA PHE A 115 5.97 12.07 -2.98
C PHE A 115 4.83 11.31 -3.65
N ASP A 116 4.29 10.29 -2.97
CA ASP A 116 3.11 9.52 -3.41
C ASP A 116 2.40 8.89 -2.21
N THR A 117 1.29 8.16 -2.46
CA THR A 117 0.64 7.38 -1.42
C THR A 117 1.47 6.15 -1.02
N ASP A 118 1.27 5.66 0.20
CA ASP A 118 1.89 4.44 0.72
C ASP A 118 1.57 3.21 -0.16
N VAL A 119 0.35 3.12 -0.67
CA VAL A 119 -0.09 2.03 -1.56
C VAL A 119 0.48 2.14 -2.97
N ASN A 120 0.63 3.34 -3.52
CA ASN A 120 1.35 3.57 -4.77
C ASN A 120 2.84 3.26 -4.58
N GLY A 121 3.40 3.64 -3.44
CA GLY A 121 4.75 3.22 -3.05
C GLY A 121 4.87 1.70 -3.08
N ALA A 122 4.00 0.98 -2.37
CA ALA A 122 4.03 -0.48 -2.33
C ALA A 122 3.88 -1.12 -3.72
N ALA A 123 2.98 -0.60 -4.56
CA ALA A 123 2.85 -1.02 -5.96
C ALA A 123 4.16 -0.81 -6.73
N LEU A 124 4.81 0.33 -6.56
CA LEU A 124 6.09 0.63 -7.22
C LEU A 124 7.22 -0.27 -6.72
N GLY A 125 7.26 -0.59 -5.43
CA GLY A 125 8.19 -1.57 -4.86
C GLY A 125 8.04 -2.93 -5.51
N GLU A 126 6.81 -3.44 -5.58
CA GLU A 126 6.49 -4.70 -6.27
C GLU A 126 6.78 -4.66 -7.77
N PHE A 127 6.61 -3.51 -8.42
CA PHE A 127 6.98 -3.30 -9.81
C PHE A 127 8.50 -3.40 -10.04
N CYS A 128 9.28 -2.85 -9.13
CA CYS A 128 10.75 -2.82 -9.26
C CYS A 128 11.40 -4.14 -8.85
N TRP A 129 10.92 -4.79 -7.78
CA TRP A 129 11.62 -5.92 -7.14
C TRP A 129 10.71 -7.07 -6.70
N GLY A 130 9.41 -7.01 -7.00
CA GLY A 130 8.45 -8.00 -6.54
C GLY A 130 7.64 -8.64 -7.66
N HIS A 131 6.42 -9.05 -7.31
CA HIS A 131 5.50 -9.73 -8.22
C HIS A 131 4.97 -8.86 -9.36
N GLY A 132 5.14 -7.53 -9.30
CA GLY A 132 4.85 -6.60 -10.40
C GLY A 132 5.96 -6.51 -11.45
N ALA A 133 7.13 -7.12 -11.22
CA ALA A 133 8.26 -7.02 -12.13
C ALA A 133 7.94 -7.60 -13.51
N GLY A 134 8.21 -6.79 -14.55
CA GLY A 134 7.91 -7.16 -15.95
C GLY A 134 6.45 -6.98 -16.38
N LEU A 135 5.53 -6.67 -15.46
CA LEU A 135 4.14 -6.37 -15.78
C LEU A 135 3.98 -4.87 -16.08
N ARG A 136 2.91 -4.53 -16.80
CA ARG A 136 2.56 -3.13 -17.10
C ARG A 136 1.30 -2.68 -16.38
N ASP A 137 0.40 -3.60 -16.12
CA ASP A 137 -0.94 -3.34 -15.62
C ASP A 137 -1.23 -4.31 -14.47
N PHE A 138 -1.21 -3.81 -13.24
CA PHE A 138 -1.53 -4.61 -12.07
C PHE A 138 -2.04 -3.73 -10.92
N VAL A 139 -2.66 -4.37 -9.94
CA VAL A 139 -3.16 -3.70 -8.74
C VAL A 139 -2.46 -4.25 -7.51
N TYR A 140 -1.97 -3.37 -6.66
CA TYR A 140 -1.58 -3.67 -5.29
C TYR A 140 -2.68 -3.20 -4.35
N VAL A 141 -3.14 -4.08 -3.47
CA VAL A 141 -4.12 -3.75 -2.44
C VAL A 141 -3.52 -4.03 -1.07
N THR A 142 -3.60 -3.10 -0.15
CA THR A 142 -3.31 -3.36 1.26
C THR A 142 -4.61 -3.56 2.03
N ILE A 143 -4.69 -4.64 2.85
CA ILE A 143 -5.80 -4.89 3.78
C ILE A 143 -5.19 -4.99 5.17
N GLY A 144 -5.37 -3.93 5.95
CA GLY A 144 -4.79 -3.77 7.28
C GLY A 144 -5.72 -2.97 8.19
N THR A 145 -5.21 -1.92 8.83
CA THR A 145 -6.05 -0.96 9.61
C THR A 145 -7.11 -0.30 8.73
N GLY A 146 -6.76 -0.03 7.48
CA GLY A 146 -7.69 0.37 6.41
C GLY A 146 -7.50 -0.51 5.19
N ILE A 147 -8.16 -0.14 4.08
CA ILE A 147 -7.97 -0.73 2.76
C ILE A 147 -7.61 0.37 1.77
N GLY A 148 -6.45 0.24 1.15
CA GLY A 148 -6.01 1.13 0.09
C GLY A 148 -5.51 0.35 -1.13
N GLY A 149 -5.34 1.04 -2.25
CA GLY A 149 -4.84 0.38 -3.45
C GLY A 149 -4.01 1.29 -4.36
N GLY A 150 -2.85 0.78 -4.77
CA GLY A 150 -1.99 1.35 -5.79
C GLY A 150 -2.18 0.62 -7.11
N VAL A 151 -2.28 1.35 -8.21
CA VAL A 151 -2.56 0.81 -9.53
C VAL A 151 -1.45 1.19 -10.50
N MET A 152 -0.92 0.19 -11.20
CA MET A 152 -0.05 0.39 -12.36
C MET A 152 -0.86 0.22 -13.64
N VAL A 153 -0.79 1.19 -14.53
CA VAL A 153 -1.41 1.18 -15.86
C VAL A 153 -0.37 1.62 -16.90
N GLY A 154 -0.14 0.79 -17.90
CA GLY A 154 0.86 1.06 -18.93
C GLY A 154 2.28 1.21 -18.39
N GLY A 155 2.60 0.62 -17.21
CA GLY A 155 3.88 0.75 -16.54
C GLY A 155 4.08 2.04 -15.76
N ARG A 156 3.00 2.75 -15.44
CA ARG A 156 2.99 4.00 -14.65
C ARG A 156 1.97 3.91 -13.52
N LEU A 157 2.26 4.54 -12.41
CA LEU A 157 1.30 4.70 -11.32
C LEU A 157 0.08 5.51 -11.78
N LEU A 158 -1.11 5.05 -11.43
CA LEU A 158 -2.35 5.74 -11.72
C LEU A 158 -2.54 6.88 -10.73
N HIS A 159 -2.62 8.08 -11.27
CA HIS A 159 -3.12 9.28 -10.61
C HIS A 159 -4.34 9.78 -11.40
N GLY A 160 -5.15 10.62 -10.82
CA GLY A 160 -6.35 11.13 -11.48
C GLY A 160 -6.85 12.38 -10.81
N LEU A 161 -8.14 12.45 -10.51
CA LEU A 161 -8.73 13.55 -9.74
C LEU A 161 -8.01 13.73 -8.39
N VAL A 162 -7.73 12.61 -7.74
CA VAL A 162 -6.87 12.49 -6.57
C VAL A 162 -6.02 11.22 -6.77
N HIS A 163 -6.02 10.27 -5.87
CA HIS A 163 -5.46 8.93 -6.03
C HIS A 163 -6.59 7.89 -5.88
N SER A 164 -6.29 6.64 -6.17
CA SER A 164 -7.28 5.57 -6.02
C SER A 164 -7.68 5.39 -4.55
N GLU A 165 -8.98 5.39 -4.29
CA GLU A 165 -9.61 5.12 -2.98
C GLU A 165 -10.50 3.87 -3.07
N MET A 166 -9.97 2.81 -3.69
CA MET A 166 -10.72 1.58 -3.95
C MET A 166 -11.18 0.86 -2.67
N GLY A 167 -10.55 1.12 -1.52
CA GLY A 167 -11.03 0.62 -0.23
C GLY A 167 -12.44 1.07 0.11
N HIS A 168 -12.93 2.14 -0.50
CA HIS A 168 -14.29 2.64 -0.30
C HIS A 168 -15.30 2.19 -1.37
N LEU A 169 -14.97 1.19 -2.18
CA LEU A 169 -15.94 0.56 -3.09
C LEU A 169 -17.16 0.07 -2.30
N LEU A 170 -18.35 0.39 -2.82
CA LEU A 170 -19.60 -0.16 -2.31
C LEU A 170 -19.81 -1.55 -2.91
N LEU A 171 -19.84 -2.55 -2.07
CA LEU A 171 -20.02 -3.95 -2.49
C LEU A 171 -21.45 -4.41 -2.24
N PRO A 172 -21.99 -5.33 -3.09
CA PRO A 172 -23.26 -5.95 -2.81
C PRO A 172 -23.18 -6.72 -1.48
N ARG A 173 -24.25 -6.61 -0.67
CA ARG A 173 -24.29 -7.30 0.64
C ARG A 173 -24.42 -8.80 0.43
N LEU A 174 -23.66 -9.56 1.17
CA LEU A 174 -23.85 -11.01 1.23
C LEU A 174 -25.21 -11.36 1.86
N PRO A 175 -25.89 -12.38 1.36
CA PRO A 175 -27.17 -12.81 1.94
C PRO A 175 -27.08 -13.04 3.43
N GLY A 176 -28.00 -12.43 4.19
CA GLY A 176 -28.06 -12.54 5.64
C GLY A 176 -26.96 -11.79 6.41
N ASP A 177 -26.07 -11.04 5.75
CA ASP A 177 -25.09 -10.21 6.44
C ASP A 177 -25.70 -8.86 6.84
N THR A 178 -25.91 -8.64 8.13
CA THR A 178 -26.48 -7.41 8.71
C THR A 178 -25.43 -6.53 9.37
N PHE A 179 -24.14 -6.86 9.27
CA PHE A 179 -23.05 -6.08 9.86
C PHE A 179 -23.02 -4.67 9.27
N ALA A 180 -23.11 -3.64 10.11
CA ALA A 180 -23.23 -2.25 9.68
C ALA A 180 -21.95 -1.71 9.00
N GLY A 181 -20.80 -2.38 9.23
CA GLY A 181 -19.49 -1.90 8.83
C GLY A 181 -18.90 -0.90 9.83
N VAL A 182 -17.61 -0.64 9.71
CA VAL A 182 -16.86 0.24 10.63
C VAL A 182 -16.32 1.51 9.97
N CYS A 183 -16.51 1.70 8.67
CA CYS A 183 -16.04 2.90 8.00
C CYS A 183 -16.81 4.14 8.51
N PRO A 184 -16.12 5.19 9.01
CA PRO A 184 -16.81 6.36 9.57
C PRO A 184 -17.54 7.18 8.51
N PHE A 185 -17.23 7.02 7.21
CA PHE A 185 -17.84 7.76 6.11
C PHE A 185 -18.97 6.98 5.43
N HIS A 186 -18.76 5.67 5.19
CA HIS A 186 -19.63 4.87 4.33
C HIS A 186 -20.26 3.67 5.05
N GLY A 187 -19.95 3.44 6.33
CA GLY A 187 -20.40 2.26 7.05
C GLY A 187 -19.87 0.98 6.37
N ALA A 188 -20.64 0.43 5.44
CA ALA A 188 -20.42 -0.88 4.82
C ALA A 188 -19.74 -0.84 3.43
N CYS A 189 -18.80 0.08 3.18
CA CYS A 189 -17.90 -0.04 2.03
C CYS A 189 -16.91 -1.20 2.23
N TRP A 190 -16.10 -1.50 1.23
CA TRP A 190 -15.14 -2.60 1.33
C TRP A 190 -14.27 -2.52 2.59
N GLU A 191 -13.66 -1.35 2.86
CA GLU A 191 -12.88 -1.13 4.08
C GLU A 191 -13.72 -1.35 5.35
N GLY A 192 -14.94 -0.81 5.37
CA GLY A 192 -15.86 -0.99 6.50
C GLY A 192 -16.28 -2.43 6.75
N LEU A 193 -16.16 -3.30 5.76
CA LEU A 193 -16.52 -4.72 5.85
C LEU A 193 -15.33 -5.64 6.09
N CYS A 194 -14.12 -5.26 5.62
CA CYS A 194 -12.97 -6.16 5.49
C CYS A 194 -11.65 -5.62 6.05
N SER A 195 -11.60 -4.45 6.68
CA SER A 195 -10.40 -4.01 7.39
C SER A 195 -10.16 -4.82 8.66
N GLY A 196 -8.95 -4.76 9.21
CA GLY A 196 -8.65 -5.40 10.50
C GLY A 196 -9.62 -4.99 11.62
N PRO A 197 -9.96 -3.69 11.78
CA PRO A 197 -11.03 -3.25 12.69
C PRO A 197 -12.41 -3.85 12.36
N ALA A 198 -12.75 -4.02 11.09
CA ALA A 198 -14.01 -4.67 10.70
C ALA A 198 -14.03 -6.14 11.09
N LEU A 199 -12.92 -6.84 10.85
CA LEU A 199 -12.77 -8.25 11.23
C LEU A 199 -12.85 -8.44 12.76
N LEU A 200 -12.17 -7.55 13.52
CA LEU A 200 -12.26 -7.52 14.99
C LEU A 200 -13.71 -7.28 15.46
N ALA A 201 -14.40 -6.29 14.90
CA ALA A 201 -15.79 -5.97 15.28
C ALA A 201 -16.77 -7.10 14.92
N ARG A 202 -16.53 -7.80 13.81
CA ARG A 202 -17.35 -8.93 13.36
C ARG A 202 -17.12 -10.20 14.19
N ALA A 203 -15.87 -10.50 14.52
CA ALA A 203 -15.50 -11.72 15.23
C ALA A 203 -15.53 -11.58 16.76
N GLY A 204 -15.46 -10.34 17.28
CA GLY A 204 -15.34 -10.07 18.72
C GLY A 204 -13.96 -10.39 19.30
N MET A 205 -12.97 -10.69 18.44
CA MET A 205 -11.60 -11.05 18.83
C MET A 205 -10.60 -10.62 17.75
N PRO A 206 -9.30 -10.40 18.10
CA PRO A 206 -8.25 -10.09 17.13
C PRO A 206 -8.12 -11.16 16.04
N ALA A 207 -7.68 -10.75 14.84
CA ALA A 207 -7.57 -11.64 13.68
C ALA A 207 -6.68 -12.86 13.92
N GLU A 208 -5.63 -12.72 14.72
CA GLU A 208 -4.72 -13.79 15.12
C GLU A 208 -5.39 -14.88 15.96
N ASP A 209 -6.45 -14.55 16.67
CA ASP A 209 -7.18 -15.45 17.57
C ASP A 209 -8.41 -16.10 16.92
N ILE A 210 -8.82 -15.62 15.73
CA ILE A 210 -10.00 -16.12 15.03
C ILE A 210 -9.75 -17.57 14.55
N PRO A 211 -10.56 -18.56 15.00
CA PRO A 211 -10.42 -19.94 14.54
C PRO A 211 -10.62 -20.10 13.04
N PRO A 212 -9.95 -21.06 12.38
CA PRO A 212 -10.02 -21.24 10.92
C PRO A 212 -11.42 -21.49 10.35
N GLY A 213 -12.34 -22.04 11.15
CA GLY A 213 -13.72 -22.32 10.75
C GLY A 213 -14.70 -21.20 11.11
N HIS A 214 -14.26 -20.08 11.65
CA HIS A 214 -15.13 -18.99 12.07
C HIS A 214 -15.76 -18.28 10.86
N GLU A 215 -17.04 -17.94 10.94
CA GLU A 215 -17.82 -17.32 9.86
C GLU A 215 -17.21 -15.98 9.37
N ALA A 216 -16.56 -15.24 10.24
CA ALA A 216 -15.89 -13.99 9.89
C ALA A 216 -14.91 -14.19 8.72
N TRP A 217 -14.12 -15.28 8.69
CA TRP A 217 -13.22 -15.56 7.57
C TRP A 217 -13.97 -15.84 6.27
N THR A 218 -15.09 -16.55 6.32
CA THR A 218 -15.90 -16.82 5.12
C THR A 218 -16.41 -15.52 4.52
N ARG A 219 -16.96 -14.62 5.33
CA ARG A 219 -17.47 -13.32 4.87
C ARG A 219 -16.35 -12.40 4.38
N GLU A 220 -15.24 -12.36 5.11
CA GLU A 220 -14.04 -11.61 4.73
C GLU A 220 -13.59 -11.99 3.31
N ILE A 221 -13.37 -13.27 3.07
CA ILE A 221 -12.91 -13.82 1.80
C ILE A 221 -13.90 -13.55 0.66
N GLN A 222 -15.21 -13.68 0.92
CA GLN A 222 -16.23 -13.42 -0.10
C GLN A 222 -16.28 -11.93 -0.51
N TYR A 223 -16.19 -10.99 0.45
CA TYR A 223 -16.14 -9.57 0.13
C TYR A 223 -14.84 -9.17 -0.57
N ILE A 224 -13.70 -9.72 -0.16
CA ILE A 224 -12.43 -9.52 -0.89
C ILE A 224 -12.57 -10.02 -2.33
N ALA A 225 -13.19 -11.19 -2.53
CA ALA A 225 -13.39 -11.73 -3.87
C ALA A 225 -14.30 -10.85 -4.74
N TYR A 226 -15.38 -10.29 -4.18
CA TYR A 226 -16.24 -9.34 -4.89
C TYR A 226 -15.49 -8.08 -5.29
N ALA A 227 -14.68 -7.54 -4.38
CA ALA A 227 -13.85 -6.38 -4.69
C ALA A 227 -12.83 -6.69 -5.79
N VAL A 228 -12.12 -7.82 -5.70
CA VAL A 228 -11.15 -8.27 -6.72
C VAL A 228 -11.86 -8.46 -8.07
N ALA A 229 -13.04 -9.09 -8.11
CA ALA A 229 -13.81 -9.26 -9.35
C ALA A 229 -14.19 -7.90 -9.98
N ASN A 230 -14.58 -6.90 -9.15
CA ASN A 230 -14.84 -5.55 -9.65
C ASN A 230 -13.56 -4.91 -10.22
N LEU A 231 -12.41 -5.05 -9.56
CA LEU A 231 -11.14 -4.54 -10.06
C LEU A 231 -10.73 -5.21 -11.38
N VAL A 232 -10.97 -6.51 -11.52
CA VAL A 232 -10.75 -7.25 -12.77
C VAL A 232 -11.63 -6.69 -13.89
N CYS A 233 -12.91 -6.48 -13.64
CA CYS A 233 -13.83 -5.95 -14.64
C CYS A 233 -13.53 -4.50 -15.05
N VAL A 234 -13.01 -3.67 -14.15
CA VAL A 234 -12.77 -2.23 -14.38
C VAL A 234 -11.39 -1.97 -14.96
N LEU A 235 -10.35 -2.64 -14.42
CA LEU A 235 -8.95 -2.33 -14.71
C LEU A 235 -8.27 -3.39 -15.60
N SER A 236 -8.88 -4.58 -15.72
CA SER A 236 -8.31 -5.72 -16.47
C SER A 236 -6.81 -5.96 -16.16
N PRO A 237 -6.43 -6.08 -14.87
CA PRO A 237 -5.04 -6.16 -14.49
C PRO A 237 -4.43 -7.51 -14.87
N GLN A 238 -3.12 -7.54 -15.11
CA GLN A 238 -2.35 -8.77 -15.30
C GLN A 238 -2.13 -9.53 -13.99
N ARG A 239 -2.27 -8.85 -12.85
CA ARG A 239 -2.10 -9.42 -11.49
C ARG A 239 -2.77 -8.56 -10.42
N VAL A 240 -3.25 -9.19 -9.35
CA VAL A 240 -3.68 -8.54 -8.12
C VAL A 240 -2.80 -9.01 -6.98
N ILE A 241 -2.09 -8.07 -6.34
CA ILE A 241 -1.19 -8.33 -5.22
C ILE A 241 -1.88 -7.85 -3.96
N ILE A 242 -2.13 -8.74 -2.98
CA ILE A 242 -2.84 -8.41 -1.75
C ILE A 242 -1.86 -8.42 -0.57
N GLY A 243 -1.53 -7.23 -0.08
CA GLY A 243 -0.69 -6.96 1.08
C GLY A 243 -1.50 -6.64 2.35
N GLY A 244 -0.82 -6.02 3.32
CA GLY A 244 -1.39 -5.65 4.62
C GLY A 244 -1.39 -6.78 5.64
N SER A 245 -1.83 -6.50 6.87
CA SER A 245 -1.73 -7.47 7.98
C SER A 245 -2.81 -8.56 7.92
N VAL A 246 -3.99 -8.26 7.38
CA VAL A 246 -5.12 -9.21 7.30
C VAL A 246 -4.76 -10.43 6.44
N ARG A 247 -3.93 -10.28 5.41
CA ARG A 247 -3.47 -11.41 4.58
C ARG A 247 -2.79 -12.54 5.33
N LYS A 248 -2.21 -12.24 6.51
CA LYS A 248 -1.56 -13.26 7.36
C LYS A 248 -2.56 -14.25 7.93
N ALA A 249 -3.83 -13.81 8.04
CA ALA A 249 -5.00 -14.62 8.35
C ALA A 249 -4.90 -15.47 9.64
N GLY A 250 -4.12 -15.00 10.62
CA GLY A 250 -4.03 -15.61 11.94
C GLY A 250 -3.91 -17.14 11.91
N GLN A 251 -4.81 -17.84 12.64
CA GLN A 251 -4.83 -19.31 12.70
C GLN A 251 -5.30 -19.98 11.39
N LEU A 252 -6.00 -19.26 10.50
CA LEU A 252 -6.37 -19.79 9.18
C LEU A 252 -5.14 -20.02 8.30
N GLY A 253 -4.15 -19.15 8.42
CA GLY A 253 -2.89 -19.15 7.66
C GLY A 253 -3.01 -18.55 6.27
N GLN A 254 -1.95 -17.86 5.83
CA GLN A 254 -1.91 -17.12 4.57
C GLN A 254 -2.22 -18.00 3.35
N ASP A 255 -1.64 -19.19 3.25
CA ASP A 255 -1.81 -20.04 2.07
C ASP A 255 -3.25 -20.49 1.88
N ARG A 256 -3.93 -20.86 2.99
CA ARG A 256 -5.33 -21.23 2.95
C ARG A 256 -6.22 -20.03 2.62
N PHE A 257 -5.91 -18.87 3.18
CA PHE A 257 -6.62 -17.62 2.91
C PHE A 257 -6.58 -17.27 1.41
N PHE A 258 -5.40 -17.25 0.80
CA PHE A 258 -5.25 -16.98 -0.63
C PHE A 258 -5.94 -18.02 -1.51
N ARG A 259 -5.83 -19.29 -1.19
CA ARG A 259 -6.54 -20.35 -1.92
C ARG A 259 -8.04 -20.11 -1.91
N MET A 260 -8.63 -19.81 -0.76
CA MET A 260 -10.06 -19.53 -0.63
C MET A 260 -10.48 -18.25 -1.38
N ILE A 261 -9.66 -17.18 -1.35
CA ILE A 261 -9.90 -15.97 -2.15
C ILE A 261 -9.95 -16.31 -3.64
N ARG A 262 -8.99 -17.04 -4.16
CA ARG A 262 -8.90 -17.44 -5.57
C ARG A 262 -10.12 -18.23 -6.02
N GLU A 263 -10.57 -19.19 -5.21
CA GLU A 263 -11.80 -19.96 -5.45
C GLU A 263 -13.03 -19.03 -5.51
N GLN A 264 -13.15 -18.08 -4.58
CA GLN A 264 -14.26 -17.14 -4.54
C GLN A 264 -14.19 -16.09 -5.65
N VAL A 265 -13.00 -15.66 -6.10
CA VAL A 265 -12.84 -14.77 -7.26
C VAL A 265 -13.34 -15.46 -8.53
N ARG A 266 -12.99 -16.73 -8.76
CA ARG A 266 -13.52 -17.51 -9.89
C ARG A 266 -15.05 -17.60 -9.84
N THR A 267 -15.59 -17.89 -8.65
CA THR A 267 -17.04 -17.94 -8.45
C THR A 267 -17.71 -16.59 -8.74
N ALA A 268 -17.12 -15.49 -8.29
CA ALA A 268 -17.66 -14.14 -8.49
C ALA A 268 -17.60 -13.70 -9.97
N LEU A 269 -16.57 -14.09 -10.72
CA LEU A 269 -16.42 -13.83 -12.15
C LEU A 269 -17.33 -14.74 -13.00
N ASN A 270 -17.75 -15.89 -12.45
CA ASN A 270 -18.75 -16.81 -13.04
C ASN A 270 -18.48 -17.13 -14.52
N ASP A 271 -17.23 -17.43 -14.85
CA ASP A 271 -16.72 -17.77 -16.18
C ASP A 271 -17.04 -16.73 -17.29
N TYR A 272 -17.44 -15.50 -16.92
CA TYR A 272 -17.69 -14.43 -17.88
C TYR A 272 -16.41 -14.00 -18.60
N LEU A 273 -15.28 -13.94 -17.87
CA LEU A 273 -13.97 -13.64 -18.44
C LEU A 273 -13.17 -14.94 -18.57
N VAL A 274 -12.91 -15.34 -19.80
CA VAL A 274 -12.15 -16.56 -20.11
C VAL A 274 -10.69 -16.18 -20.36
N SER A 275 -9.82 -16.53 -19.39
CA SER A 275 -8.37 -16.32 -19.47
C SER A 275 -7.66 -17.37 -18.64
N PRO A 276 -6.54 -17.96 -19.12
CA PRO A 276 -5.74 -18.88 -18.31
C PRO A 276 -5.35 -18.31 -16.94
N ALA A 277 -5.05 -17.00 -16.86
CA ALA A 277 -4.71 -16.32 -15.63
C ALA A 277 -5.84 -16.35 -14.58
N LEU A 278 -7.11 -16.42 -15.00
CA LEU A 278 -8.27 -16.47 -14.12
C LEU A 278 -8.78 -17.91 -13.87
N GLN A 279 -8.20 -18.88 -14.53
CA GLN A 279 -8.56 -20.29 -14.44
C GLN A 279 -7.40 -21.11 -13.89
N GLU A 280 -6.59 -21.73 -14.73
CA GLU A 280 -5.51 -22.65 -14.33
C GLU A 280 -4.36 -21.94 -13.62
N GLU A 281 -4.10 -20.66 -13.96
CA GLU A 281 -2.98 -19.87 -13.45
C GLU A 281 -3.39 -18.88 -12.34
N ILE A 282 -4.58 -19.02 -11.74
CA ILE A 282 -5.10 -18.09 -10.75
C ILE A 282 -4.18 -17.95 -9.52
N ASP A 283 -3.38 -18.97 -9.25
CA ASP A 283 -2.37 -18.95 -8.20
C ASP A 283 -1.26 -17.93 -8.44
N SER A 284 -1.02 -17.57 -9.70
CA SER A 284 -0.09 -16.53 -10.13
C SER A 284 -0.78 -15.17 -10.36
N PHE A 285 -2.12 -15.15 -10.41
CA PHE A 285 -2.89 -13.93 -10.66
C PHE A 285 -3.24 -13.19 -9.37
N VAL A 286 -3.73 -13.88 -8.34
CA VAL A 286 -3.98 -13.30 -7.01
C VAL A 286 -2.88 -13.80 -6.07
N VAL A 287 -1.97 -12.91 -5.69
CA VAL A 287 -0.75 -13.29 -4.95
C VAL A 287 -0.52 -12.41 -3.72
N PRO A 288 0.16 -12.90 -2.69
CA PRO A 288 0.75 -12.04 -1.67
C PRO A 288 1.90 -11.21 -2.26
N PRO A 289 2.33 -10.11 -1.62
CA PRO A 289 3.50 -9.37 -2.05
C PRO A 289 4.77 -10.21 -1.93
N LEU A 290 5.64 -10.16 -2.94
CA LEU A 290 6.95 -10.81 -2.89
C LEU A 290 7.87 -10.13 -1.87
N LEU A 291 7.76 -8.81 -1.76
CA LEU A 291 8.49 -8.01 -0.77
C LEU A 291 7.89 -8.12 0.65
N GLY A 292 6.78 -8.80 0.81
CA GLY A 292 6.14 -9.00 2.10
C GLY A 292 5.71 -7.69 2.75
N ASP A 293 6.13 -7.48 4.01
CA ASP A 293 5.82 -6.27 4.77
C ASP A 293 6.74 -5.09 4.40
N GLU A 294 7.72 -5.30 3.52
CA GLU A 294 8.67 -4.27 3.10
C GLU A 294 8.28 -3.56 1.78
N ALA A 295 7.15 -3.95 1.17
CA ALA A 295 6.72 -3.40 -0.11
C ALA A 295 6.63 -1.86 -0.09
N GLY A 296 6.09 -1.25 0.96
CA GLY A 296 5.94 0.20 1.09
C GLY A 296 7.28 0.93 1.18
N ILE A 297 8.17 0.49 2.07
CA ILE A 297 9.49 1.14 2.21
C ILE A 297 10.38 0.92 0.98
N CYS A 298 10.33 -0.26 0.35
CA CYS A 298 10.99 -0.50 -0.93
C CYS A 298 10.42 0.42 -2.02
N GLY A 299 9.12 0.66 -2.02
CA GLY A 299 8.49 1.60 -2.92
C GLY A 299 8.94 3.04 -2.71
N ALA A 300 9.08 3.49 -1.48
CA ALA A 300 9.65 4.81 -1.19
C ALA A 300 11.10 4.94 -1.69
N ILE A 301 11.93 3.88 -1.59
CA ILE A 301 13.26 3.82 -2.23
C ILE A 301 13.12 3.94 -3.76
N ALA A 302 12.19 3.20 -4.37
CA ALA A 302 11.97 3.24 -5.82
C ALA A 302 11.56 4.65 -6.30
N LEU A 303 10.65 5.33 -5.58
CA LEU A 303 10.28 6.72 -5.86
C LEU A 303 11.49 7.66 -5.87
N ALA A 304 12.35 7.55 -4.86
CA ALA A 304 13.57 8.36 -4.79
C ALA A 304 14.53 8.05 -5.93
N GLN A 305 14.73 6.79 -6.26
CA GLN A 305 15.64 6.38 -7.33
C GLN A 305 15.17 6.84 -8.70
N LEU A 306 13.87 6.75 -9.00
CA LEU A 306 13.31 7.27 -10.25
C LEU A 306 13.55 8.77 -10.37
N LEU A 307 13.35 9.53 -9.29
CA LEU A 307 13.62 10.97 -9.28
C LEU A 307 15.11 11.28 -9.46
N ALA A 308 16.00 10.56 -8.78
CA ALA A 308 17.45 10.74 -8.92
C ALA A 308 17.94 10.44 -10.34
N GLN A 309 17.35 9.45 -11.01
CA GLN A 309 17.69 9.08 -12.38
C GLN A 309 17.15 10.07 -13.43
N GLN A 310 15.99 10.70 -13.19
CA GLN A 310 15.42 11.73 -14.09
C GLN A 310 16.23 13.02 -14.13
N LYS A 311 17.06 13.29 -13.13
CA LYS A 311 18.01 14.42 -13.14
C LYS A 311 19.19 14.24 -14.11
N ILE A 312 19.31 13.08 -14.70
CA ILE A 312 20.39 12.72 -15.65
C ILE A 312 19.90 12.82 -17.10
N VAL A 313 18.67 13.33 -17.31
CA VAL A 313 18.10 13.57 -18.65
C VAL A 313 17.90 15.04 -18.88
#